data_c5fbe11ce3a7a71c161cf6bfece58ea3
#
_entry.id   c5fbe11ce3a7a71c161cf6bfece58ea3
#
_cell.length_a   1.000
_cell.length_b   1.000
_cell.length_c   1.000
_cell.angle_alpha   90.00
_cell.angle_beta   90.00
_cell.angle_gamma   90.00
#
_symmetry.space_group_name_H-M   'P 1'
#
loop_
_entity.id
_entity.type
_entity.pdbx_description
1 polymer ?
#
loop_
_entity_poly.entity_id
_entity_poly.type
_entity_poly.pdbx_seq_one_letter_code
_entity_poly.pdbx_strand_id
1 'polypeptide(L)'
;MYRQRTLLQHDAVSQEAYEQVRTELETLKAEIDIVKAQIELTELRAPFDGVIGLRQISVGAYASPTTIVSKLTRIIPLKVEFSVPERYVNEVNPGTALTFTIDGSLQNFPAKVYAKESAIDENTHTLKVRALYENPNGRLTPGRYASINLKKQEIQDAIAIPAEAIVPEMGKDKGFLYKSGKAQPVEVTVGLRTEERVQVLKGLQVGDTLITSGTLQLRTDLPVVLDRVD
;
A
#
# COMPACT_ATOMS: atom_id res chain seq x y z
N MET A 1 -46.61 -23.59 25.41
CA MET A 1 -46.82 -22.11 25.51
C MET A 1 -48.14 -21.63 24.89
N TYR A 2 -48.50 -21.96 23.64
CA TYR A 2 -49.75 -21.51 23.02
C TYR A 2 -50.97 -21.88 23.90
N ARG A 3 -51.12 -23.11 24.32
CA ARG A 3 -52.20 -23.59 25.16
C ARG A 3 -52.29 -22.86 26.53
N GLN A 4 -51.16 -22.66 27.17
CA GLN A 4 -51.11 -21.94 28.47
C GLN A 4 -51.51 -20.46 28.34
N ARG A 5 -51.11 -19.82 27.23
CA ARG A 5 -51.50 -18.44 26.93
C ARG A 5 -52.99 -18.32 26.69
N THR A 6 -53.59 -19.28 25.99
CA THR A 6 -55.06 -19.28 25.77
C THR A 6 -55.82 -19.53 27.06
N LEU A 7 -55.35 -20.41 27.95
CA LEU A 7 -55.95 -20.68 29.25
C LEU A 7 -55.86 -19.44 30.18
N LEU A 8 -54.79 -18.69 30.13
CA LEU A 8 -54.63 -17.40 30.85
C LEU A 8 -55.64 -16.35 30.35
N GLN A 9 -55.89 -16.29 29.04
CA GLN A 9 -56.87 -15.36 28.46
C GLN A 9 -58.32 -15.67 28.87
N HIS A 10 -58.60 -16.90 29.30
CA HIS A 10 -59.90 -17.35 29.77
C HIS A 10 -59.95 -17.50 31.31
N ASP A 11 -59.01 -16.87 32.05
CA ASP A 11 -58.89 -16.94 33.51
C ASP A 11 -58.86 -18.40 34.07
N ALA A 12 -58.50 -19.37 33.24
CA ALA A 12 -58.45 -20.80 33.61
C ALA A 12 -57.11 -21.21 34.29
N VAL A 13 -56.14 -20.32 34.31
CA VAL A 13 -54.84 -20.48 35.04
C VAL A 13 -54.46 -19.10 35.63
N SER A 14 -53.77 -19.12 36.77
CA SER A 14 -53.27 -17.91 37.38
C SER A 14 -52.10 -17.35 36.57
N GLN A 15 -51.88 -16.03 36.63
CA GLN A 15 -50.75 -15.38 35.99
C GLN A 15 -49.42 -15.93 36.51
N GLU A 16 -49.31 -16.18 37.80
CA GLU A 16 -48.18 -16.79 38.44
C GLU A 16 -47.82 -18.17 37.84
N ALA A 17 -48.82 -19.03 37.64
CA ALA A 17 -48.60 -20.33 37.00
C ALA A 17 -48.15 -20.23 35.53
N TYR A 18 -48.67 -19.22 34.81
CA TYR A 18 -48.23 -18.94 33.45
C TYR A 18 -46.78 -18.43 33.40
N GLU A 19 -46.41 -17.52 34.29
CA GLU A 19 -45.06 -16.97 34.39
C GLU A 19 -44.05 -18.03 34.78
N GLN A 20 -44.41 -18.92 35.70
CA GLN A 20 -43.59 -20.08 36.09
C GLN A 20 -43.24 -20.97 34.88
N VAL A 21 -44.27 -21.39 34.13
CA VAL A 21 -44.09 -22.23 32.93
C VAL A 21 -43.29 -21.51 31.84
N ARG A 22 -43.49 -20.20 31.73
CA ARG A 22 -42.69 -19.36 30.81
C ARG A 22 -41.23 -19.31 31.19
N THR A 23 -40.93 -19.10 32.47
CA THR A 23 -39.56 -19.07 32.98
C THR A 23 -38.89 -20.44 32.80
N GLU A 24 -39.59 -21.50 33.09
CA GLU A 24 -39.07 -22.86 32.86
C GLU A 24 -38.76 -23.11 31.39
N LEU A 25 -39.61 -22.67 30.47
CA LEU A 25 -39.34 -22.79 29.04
C LEU A 25 -38.09 -21.95 28.63
N GLU A 26 -37.93 -20.74 29.16
CA GLU A 26 -36.77 -19.88 28.88
C GLU A 26 -35.50 -20.53 29.44
N THR A 27 -35.54 -21.11 30.63
CA THR A 27 -34.43 -21.85 31.21
C THR A 27 -34.03 -23.02 30.37
N LEU A 28 -34.97 -23.89 29.95
CA LEU A 28 -34.72 -25.05 29.10
C LEU A 28 -34.14 -24.65 27.73
N LYS A 29 -34.58 -23.52 27.16
CA LYS A 29 -33.98 -22.99 25.92
C LYS A 29 -32.54 -22.59 26.13
N ALA A 30 -32.25 -21.87 27.22
CA ALA A 30 -30.89 -21.45 27.55
C ALA A 30 -29.96 -22.70 27.75
N GLU A 31 -30.45 -23.74 28.42
CA GLU A 31 -29.72 -25.00 28.57
C GLU A 31 -29.41 -25.67 27.22
N ILE A 32 -30.39 -25.71 26.30
CA ILE A 32 -30.19 -26.21 24.94
C ILE A 32 -29.11 -25.39 24.21
N ASP A 33 -29.13 -24.06 24.33
CA ASP A 33 -28.16 -23.24 23.66
C ASP A 33 -26.74 -23.38 24.23
N ILE A 34 -26.62 -23.63 25.55
CA ILE A 34 -25.35 -23.99 26.19
C ILE A 34 -24.82 -25.32 25.61
N VAL A 35 -25.66 -26.35 25.51
CA VAL A 35 -25.26 -27.67 24.96
C VAL A 35 -24.88 -27.55 23.49
N LYS A 36 -25.61 -26.77 22.70
CA LYS A 36 -25.24 -26.48 21.29
C LYS A 36 -23.88 -25.82 21.18
N ALA A 37 -23.59 -24.79 21.99
CA ALA A 37 -22.29 -24.13 22.02
C ALA A 37 -21.16 -25.12 22.41
N GLN A 38 -21.42 -26.05 23.34
CA GLN A 38 -20.46 -27.09 23.69
C GLN A 38 -20.21 -28.05 22.52
N ILE A 39 -21.23 -28.40 21.74
CA ILE A 39 -21.07 -29.24 20.53
C ILE A 39 -20.25 -28.49 19.48
N GLU A 40 -20.54 -27.22 19.24
CA GLU A 40 -19.75 -26.39 18.30
C GLU A 40 -18.26 -26.33 18.65
N LEU A 41 -17.94 -26.31 19.96
CA LEU A 41 -16.53 -26.32 20.42
C LEU A 41 -15.82 -27.67 20.16
N THR A 42 -16.57 -28.75 19.90
CA THR A 42 -15.97 -30.08 19.55
C THR A 42 -15.54 -30.16 18.08
N GLU A 43 -16.04 -29.24 17.23
CA GLU A 43 -15.71 -29.16 15.81
C GLU A 43 -14.77 -27.99 15.52
N LEU A 44 -13.53 -28.30 15.20
CA LEU A 44 -12.57 -27.24 14.79
C LEU A 44 -12.79 -26.88 13.33
N ARG A 45 -13.37 -25.71 13.09
CA ARG A 45 -13.64 -25.16 11.75
C ARG A 45 -12.71 -23.99 11.43
N ALA A 46 -12.38 -23.84 10.14
CA ALA A 46 -11.62 -22.70 9.66
C ALA A 46 -12.45 -21.41 9.80
N PRO A 47 -11.97 -20.36 10.52
CA PRO A 47 -12.73 -19.12 10.72
C PRO A 47 -12.75 -18.20 9.49
N PHE A 48 -11.93 -18.47 8.49
CA PHE A 48 -11.84 -17.71 7.22
C PHE A 48 -11.22 -18.58 6.12
N ASP A 49 -11.38 -18.16 4.88
CA ASP A 49 -10.78 -18.82 3.71
C ASP A 49 -9.26 -18.59 3.67
N GLY A 50 -8.51 -19.68 3.46
CA GLY A 50 -7.06 -19.62 3.46
C GLY A 50 -6.41 -20.96 3.15
N VAL A 51 -5.10 -21.01 3.25
CA VAL A 51 -4.29 -22.21 3.06
C VAL A 51 -3.87 -22.74 4.41
N ILE A 52 -4.16 -24.03 4.65
CA ILE A 52 -3.76 -24.74 5.86
C ILE A 52 -2.30 -25.19 5.71
N GLY A 53 -1.50 -24.90 6.72
CA GLY A 53 -0.11 -25.35 6.83
C GLY A 53 0.02 -26.80 7.27
N LEU A 54 1.22 -27.17 7.66
CA LEU A 54 1.49 -28.54 8.12
C LEU A 54 0.75 -28.85 9.42
N ARG A 55 0.20 -30.05 9.51
CA ARG A 55 -0.44 -30.59 10.70
C ARG A 55 0.60 -30.78 11.82
N GLN A 56 0.30 -30.30 13.03
CA GLN A 56 1.21 -30.36 14.18
C GLN A 56 0.86 -31.47 15.18
N ILE A 57 -0.34 -32.08 15.07
CA ILE A 57 -0.78 -33.16 15.92
C ILE A 57 -1.23 -34.40 15.10
N SER A 58 -1.13 -35.56 15.68
CA SER A 58 -1.57 -36.82 15.04
C SER A 58 -3.01 -37.17 15.39
N VAL A 59 -3.64 -38.01 14.58
CA VAL A 59 -4.95 -38.60 14.91
C VAL A 59 -4.82 -39.45 16.16
N GLY A 60 -5.76 -39.28 17.10
CA GLY A 60 -5.73 -39.96 18.42
C GLY A 60 -4.95 -39.23 19.49
N ALA A 61 -4.28 -38.11 19.17
CA ALA A 61 -3.62 -37.27 20.18
C ALA A 61 -4.67 -36.53 21.00
N TYR A 62 -4.37 -36.31 22.27
CA TYR A 62 -5.19 -35.44 23.12
C TYR A 62 -5.00 -33.96 22.71
N ALA A 63 -6.11 -33.29 22.47
CA ALA A 63 -6.12 -31.84 22.13
C ALA A 63 -6.85 -31.06 23.24
N SER A 64 -6.30 -29.92 23.60
CA SER A 64 -6.90 -28.94 24.51
C SER A 64 -7.19 -27.65 23.72
N PRO A 65 -7.95 -26.68 24.25
CA PRO A 65 -8.21 -25.40 23.59
C PRO A 65 -6.94 -24.60 23.24
N THR A 66 -5.81 -24.88 23.91
CA THR A 66 -4.51 -24.27 23.66
C THR A 66 -3.63 -25.01 22.66
N THR A 67 -4.07 -26.19 22.20
CA THR A 67 -3.27 -27.01 21.29
C THR A 67 -3.38 -26.48 19.87
N ILE A 68 -2.23 -26.15 19.27
CA ILE A 68 -2.17 -25.73 17.87
C ILE A 68 -2.22 -26.95 16.96
N VAL A 69 -3.31 -27.10 16.20
CA VAL A 69 -3.49 -28.21 15.25
C VAL A 69 -2.78 -27.93 13.93
N SER A 70 -2.92 -26.71 13.42
CA SER A 70 -2.29 -26.24 12.19
C SER A 70 -2.37 -24.72 12.13
N LYS A 71 -1.59 -24.12 11.22
CA LYS A 71 -1.63 -22.68 10.95
C LYS A 71 -2.47 -22.42 9.71
N LEU A 72 -3.53 -21.63 9.83
CA LEU A 72 -4.32 -21.15 8.71
C LEU A 72 -3.81 -19.77 8.28
N THR A 73 -3.49 -19.61 7.00
CA THR A 73 -2.94 -18.36 6.46
C THR A 73 -3.78 -17.88 5.29
N ARG A 74 -4.26 -16.65 5.38
CA ARG A 74 -4.92 -16.00 4.25
C ARG A 74 -3.85 -15.48 3.29
N ILE A 75 -3.90 -15.94 2.04
CA ILE A 75 -2.96 -15.56 0.99
C ILE A 75 -3.61 -14.71 -0.11
N ILE A 76 -4.92 -14.54 -0.08
CA ILE A 76 -5.71 -13.75 -1.02
C ILE A 76 -6.69 -12.89 -0.20
N PRO A 77 -6.58 -11.54 -0.22
CA PRO A 77 -5.44 -10.76 -0.70
C PRO A 77 -4.23 -10.86 0.23
N LEU A 78 -3.02 -10.54 -0.26
CA LEU A 78 -1.81 -10.40 0.52
C LEU A 78 -1.67 -8.99 1.10
N LYS A 79 -1.18 -8.92 2.33
CA LYS A 79 -0.79 -7.67 2.98
C LYS A 79 0.69 -7.44 2.79
N VAL A 80 1.04 -6.29 2.25
CA VAL A 80 2.43 -5.82 2.13
C VAL A 80 2.64 -4.76 3.21
N GLU A 81 3.53 -5.02 4.15
CA GLU A 81 3.87 -4.10 5.24
C GLU A 81 5.25 -3.51 4.99
N PHE A 82 5.38 -2.20 5.11
CA PHE A 82 6.62 -1.49 4.92
C PHE A 82 6.68 -0.22 5.76
N SER A 83 7.89 0.30 5.95
CA SER A 83 8.15 1.50 6.72
C SER A 83 8.53 2.64 5.80
N VAL A 84 7.91 3.80 6.00
CA VAL A 84 8.12 5.02 5.23
C VAL A 84 8.89 6.03 6.10
N PRO A 85 10.06 6.55 5.69
CA PRO A 85 10.76 7.60 6.40
C PRO A 85 9.87 8.85 6.59
N GLU A 86 10.02 9.53 7.73
CA GLU A 86 9.21 10.69 8.16
C GLU A 86 9.04 11.74 7.04
N ARG A 87 10.11 12.07 6.33
CA ARG A 87 10.10 13.04 5.23
C ARG A 87 9.11 12.74 4.10
N TYR A 88 8.66 11.48 3.95
CA TYR A 88 7.75 11.05 2.89
C TYR A 88 6.34 10.69 3.40
N VAL A 89 6.07 10.84 4.69
CA VAL A 89 4.80 10.43 5.33
C VAL A 89 3.59 11.14 4.71
N ASN A 90 3.76 12.41 4.31
CA ASN A 90 2.69 13.21 3.70
C ASN A 90 2.37 12.77 2.27
N GLU A 91 3.28 12.06 1.60
CA GLU A 91 3.11 11.58 0.23
C GLU A 91 2.37 10.23 0.19
N VAL A 92 2.28 9.52 1.34
CA VAL A 92 1.68 8.19 1.43
C VAL A 92 0.38 8.24 2.23
N ASN A 93 -0.73 8.07 1.53
CA ASN A 93 -2.06 8.09 2.11
C ASN A 93 -2.85 6.83 1.69
N PRO A 94 -3.90 6.46 2.42
CA PRO A 94 -4.82 5.44 1.96
C PRO A 94 -5.31 5.76 0.54
N GLY A 95 -5.22 4.77 -0.36
CA GLY A 95 -5.51 4.94 -1.78
C GLY A 95 -4.28 5.14 -2.66
N THR A 96 -3.11 5.47 -2.12
CA THR A 96 -1.86 5.60 -2.90
C THR A 96 -1.51 4.27 -3.57
N ALA A 97 -1.31 4.32 -4.89
CA ALA A 97 -0.84 3.18 -5.66
C ALA A 97 0.67 3.05 -5.54
N LEU A 98 1.14 1.83 -5.42
CA LEU A 98 2.55 1.49 -5.40
C LEU A 98 2.80 0.21 -6.19
N THR A 99 4.05 -0.04 -6.49
CA THR A 99 4.49 -1.33 -7.02
C THR A 99 5.55 -1.90 -6.09
N PHE A 100 5.61 -3.23 -6.01
CA PHE A 100 6.67 -3.90 -5.29
C PHE A 100 7.26 -5.02 -6.12
N THR A 101 8.50 -5.32 -5.86
CA THR A 101 9.23 -6.49 -6.40
C THR A 101 9.61 -7.39 -5.25
N ILE A 102 9.71 -8.68 -5.52
CA ILE A 102 10.22 -9.68 -4.57
C ILE A 102 11.58 -10.14 -5.00
N ASP A 103 12.40 -10.50 -4.04
CA ASP A 103 13.75 -11.01 -4.32
C ASP A 103 13.69 -12.24 -5.25
N GLY A 104 14.57 -12.23 -6.25
CA GLY A 104 14.61 -13.24 -7.31
C GLY A 104 13.57 -13.09 -8.43
N SER A 105 12.83 -11.97 -8.49
CA SER A 105 11.88 -11.66 -9.57
C SER A 105 12.04 -10.22 -10.06
N LEU A 106 12.11 -10.04 -11.37
CA LEU A 106 12.06 -8.72 -12.01
C LEU A 106 10.62 -8.21 -12.23
N GLN A 107 9.62 -9.00 -11.86
CA GLN A 107 8.23 -8.65 -12.04
C GLN A 107 7.78 -7.62 -11.00
N ASN A 108 7.12 -6.55 -11.46
CA ASN A 108 6.48 -5.56 -10.63
C ASN A 108 5.04 -5.98 -10.31
N PHE A 109 4.68 -5.96 -9.04
CA PHE A 109 3.35 -6.29 -8.54
C PHE A 109 2.66 -5.01 -8.06
N PRO A 110 1.48 -4.67 -8.60
CA PRO A 110 0.76 -3.48 -8.17
C PRO A 110 0.08 -3.74 -6.82
N ALA A 111 0.17 -2.75 -5.91
CA ALA A 111 -0.55 -2.79 -4.65
C ALA A 111 -1.11 -1.39 -4.33
N LYS A 112 -2.05 -1.35 -3.38
CA LYS A 112 -2.70 -0.11 -2.96
C LYS A 112 -2.65 0.03 -1.45
N VAL A 113 -2.21 1.17 -0.97
CA VAL A 113 -2.21 1.49 0.47
C VAL A 113 -3.65 1.50 0.98
N TYR A 114 -3.89 0.78 2.07
CA TYR A 114 -5.20 0.77 2.73
C TYR A 114 -5.17 1.30 4.16
N ALA A 115 -4.01 1.25 4.82
CA ALA A 115 -3.84 1.75 6.17
C ALA A 115 -2.42 2.25 6.41
N LYS A 116 -2.30 3.24 7.29
CA LYS A 116 -1.03 3.70 7.86
C LYS A 116 -1.20 3.90 9.35
N GLU A 117 -0.12 3.75 10.10
CA GLU A 117 -0.12 4.06 11.54
C GLU A 117 -0.38 5.56 11.77
N SER A 118 -0.88 5.90 12.95
CA SER A 118 -1.16 7.29 13.34
C SER A 118 0.06 8.01 13.92
N ALA A 119 1.08 7.26 14.35
CA ALA A 119 2.29 7.79 14.96
C ALA A 119 3.55 7.25 14.27
N ILE A 120 4.58 8.08 14.23
CA ILE A 120 5.91 7.73 13.78
C ILE A 120 6.62 6.98 14.91
N ASP A 121 7.30 5.90 14.59
CA ASP A 121 8.16 5.18 15.52
C ASP A 121 9.40 6.05 15.85
N GLU A 122 9.53 6.45 17.10
CA GLU A 122 10.58 7.37 17.58
C GLU A 122 11.98 6.79 17.43
N ASN A 123 12.14 5.47 17.47
CA ASN A 123 13.45 4.83 17.36
C ASN A 123 13.95 4.74 15.92
N THR A 124 13.03 4.56 14.96
CA THR A 124 13.38 4.34 13.57
C THR A 124 13.08 5.54 12.68
N HIS A 125 12.38 6.57 13.19
CA HIS A 125 11.87 7.72 12.44
C HIS A 125 11.10 7.32 11.18
N THR A 126 10.30 6.25 11.30
CA THR A 126 9.50 5.72 10.18
C THR A 126 8.05 5.56 10.57
N LEU A 127 7.16 5.63 9.59
CA LEU A 127 5.75 5.31 9.71
C LEU A 127 5.47 3.95 9.09
N LYS A 128 4.82 3.05 9.82
CA LYS A 128 4.37 1.76 9.26
C LYS A 128 3.15 1.95 8.38
N VAL A 129 3.23 1.37 7.19
CA VAL A 129 2.19 1.45 6.17
C VAL A 129 1.87 0.05 5.68
N ARG A 130 0.59 -0.18 5.37
CA ARG A 130 0.11 -1.45 4.83
C ARG A 130 -0.60 -1.24 3.50
N ALA A 131 -0.22 -2.03 2.53
CA ALA A 131 -0.86 -2.09 1.23
C ALA A 131 -1.47 -3.48 0.98
N LEU A 132 -2.46 -3.54 0.11
CA LEU A 132 -3.09 -4.79 -0.34
C LEU A 132 -2.65 -5.10 -1.76
N TYR A 133 -2.33 -6.36 -1.98
CA TYR A 133 -2.13 -6.96 -3.29
C TYR A 133 -3.09 -8.14 -3.45
N GLU A 134 -3.86 -8.16 -4.52
CA GLU A 134 -4.92 -9.17 -4.72
C GLU A 134 -4.41 -10.61 -4.84
N ASN A 135 -3.13 -10.79 -5.18
CA ASN A 135 -2.47 -12.09 -5.32
C ASN A 135 -3.27 -13.09 -6.17
N PRO A 136 -3.61 -12.75 -7.42
CA PRO A 136 -4.39 -13.63 -8.26
C PRO A 136 -3.71 -14.99 -8.39
N ASN A 137 -4.50 -16.05 -8.23
CA ASN A 137 -4.05 -17.45 -8.25
C ASN A 137 -3.09 -17.86 -7.11
N GLY A 138 -2.95 -17.07 -6.05
CA GLY A 138 -2.14 -17.44 -4.88
C GLY A 138 -0.64 -17.64 -5.17
N ARG A 139 -0.09 -16.99 -6.20
CA ARG A 139 1.31 -17.21 -6.65
C ARG A 139 2.35 -16.75 -5.65
N LEU A 140 2.06 -15.70 -4.91
CA LEU A 140 2.98 -15.18 -3.90
C LEU A 140 2.68 -15.78 -2.55
N THR A 141 3.72 -16.28 -1.89
CA THR A 141 3.65 -16.81 -0.53
C THR A 141 4.01 -15.70 0.46
N PRO A 142 3.26 -15.51 1.56
CA PRO A 142 3.59 -14.55 2.60
C PRO A 142 4.91 -14.89 3.31
N GLY A 143 5.51 -13.89 3.95
CA GLY A 143 6.77 -14.02 4.67
C GLY A 143 8.02 -13.73 3.82
N ARG A 144 7.85 -13.29 2.57
CA ARG A 144 8.96 -12.87 1.70
C ARG A 144 9.26 -11.39 1.88
N TYR A 145 10.52 -11.02 1.66
CA TYR A 145 10.92 -9.62 1.55
C TYR A 145 10.48 -9.02 0.22
N ALA A 146 10.08 -7.75 0.27
CA ALA A 146 9.63 -7.01 -0.90
C ALA A 146 10.30 -5.63 -0.92
N SER A 147 10.78 -5.22 -2.09
CA SER A 147 11.25 -3.87 -2.35
C SER A 147 10.10 -3.02 -2.88
N ILE A 148 9.80 -1.92 -2.20
CA ILE A 148 8.66 -1.06 -2.52
C ILE A 148 9.10 0.10 -3.40
N ASN A 149 8.42 0.29 -4.51
CA ASN A 149 8.59 1.41 -5.41
C ASN A 149 7.35 2.31 -5.32
N LEU A 150 7.51 3.44 -4.64
CA LEU A 150 6.52 4.52 -4.64
C LEU A 150 6.80 5.42 -5.83
N LYS A 151 5.89 5.45 -6.81
CA LYS A 151 5.97 6.45 -7.88
C LYS A 151 5.67 7.82 -7.28
N LYS A 152 6.68 8.66 -7.21
CA LYS A 152 6.48 10.08 -6.98
C LYS A 152 5.77 10.66 -8.20
N GLN A 153 5.00 11.72 -7.99
CA GLN A 153 4.20 12.38 -9.02
C GLN A 153 4.96 12.53 -10.34
N GLU A 154 4.40 11.99 -11.43
CA GLU A 154 4.90 12.22 -12.77
C GLU A 154 4.53 13.66 -13.15
N ILE A 155 5.53 14.51 -13.32
CA ILE A 155 5.34 15.90 -13.75
C ILE A 155 5.21 15.86 -15.28
N GLN A 156 3.99 15.91 -15.78
CA GLN A 156 3.72 15.74 -17.21
C GLN A 156 4.25 16.87 -18.10
N ASP A 157 4.40 18.09 -17.57
CA ASP A 157 4.81 19.28 -18.32
C ASP A 157 6.24 19.75 -17.96
N ALA A 158 7.11 18.82 -17.52
CA ALA A 158 8.47 19.18 -17.17
C ALA A 158 9.36 19.32 -18.42
N ILE A 159 10.01 20.48 -18.58
CA ILE A 159 11.10 20.63 -19.53
C ILE A 159 12.32 19.91 -18.96
N ALA A 160 12.71 18.79 -19.59
CA ALA A 160 13.88 17.99 -19.20
C ALA A 160 14.95 18.09 -20.28
N ILE A 161 16.12 18.64 -19.93
CA ILE A 161 17.25 18.82 -20.82
C ILE A 161 18.43 17.90 -20.43
N PRO A 162 19.35 17.58 -21.35
CA PRO A 162 20.56 16.86 -21.01
C PRO A 162 21.38 17.58 -19.92
N ALA A 163 21.94 16.83 -18.97
CA ALA A 163 22.69 17.42 -17.84
C ALA A 163 23.93 18.20 -18.30
N GLU A 164 24.52 17.85 -19.44
CA GLU A 164 25.67 18.49 -20.06
C GLU A 164 25.38 19.87 -20.68
N ALA A 165 24.09 20.18 -20.89
CA ALA A 165 23.67 21.49 -21.42
C ALA A 165 23.71 22.60 -20.35
N ILE A 166 23.92 22.25 -19.08
CA ILE A 166 23.96 23.20 -17.97
C ILE A 166 25.40 23.50 -17.57
N VAL A 167 25.71 24.77 -17.54
CA VAL A 167 26.99 25.31 -17.07
C VAL A 167 26.79 26.04 -15.74
N PRO A 168 27.34 25.52 -14.62
CA PRO A 168 27.26 26.21 -13.34
C PRO A 168 28.20 27.39 -13.33
N GLU A 169 27.73 28.58 -12.98
CA GLU A 169 28.52 29.80 -12.89
C GLU A 169 28.13 30.64 -11.66
N MET A 170 29.06 30.79 -10.74
CA MET A 170 28.93 31.66 -9.54
C MET A 170 27.61 31.47 -8.75
N GLY A 171 27.20 30.20 -8.54
CA GLY A 171 25.99 29.84 -7.79
C GLY A 171 24.67 29.94 -8.57
N LYS A 172 24.76 30.14 -9.89
CA LYS A 172 23.63 30.11 -10.80
C LYS A 172 23.88 29.08 -11.91
N ASP A 173 22.82 28.51 -12.39
CA ASP A 173 22.86 27.58 -13.53
C ASP A 173 22.51 28.33 -14.81
N LYS A 174 23.32 28.16 -15.84
CA LYS A 174 23.12 28.76 -17.17
C LYS A 174 23.02 27.69 -18.25
N GLY A 175 22.18 27.92 -19.22
CA GLY A 175 22.17 27.22 -20.51
C GLY A 175 22.48 28.20 -21.65
N PHE A 176 22.76 27.69 -22.86
CA PHE A 176 22.94 28.49 -24.04
C PHE A 176 21.87 28.17 -25.07
N LEU A 177 21.11 29.21 -25.48
CA LEU A 177 20.15 29.12 -26.57
C LEU A 177 20.81 29.45 -27.90
N TYR A 178 20.46 28.76 -28.94
CA TYR A 178 20.80 29.12 -30.29
C TYR A 178 19.77 30.14 -30.83
N LYS A 179 20.21 31.36 -31.11
CA LYS A 179 19.39 32.40 -31.75
C LYS A 179 20.15 33.09 -32.88
N SER A 180 19.63 32.99 -34.10
CA SER A 180 20.17 33.67 -35.27
C SER A 180 21.67 33.43 -35.51
N GLY A 181 22.13 32.19 -35.35
CA GLY A 181 23.54 31.81 -35.56
C GLY A 181 24.48 32.12 -34.39
N LYS A 182 23.97 32.50 -33.25
CA LYS A 182 24.75 32.92 -32.06
C LYS A 182 24.30 32.19 -30.80
N ALA A 183 25.23 31.96 -29.88
CA ALA A 183 24.96 31.46 -28.55
C ALA A 183 24.53 32.59 -27.60
N GLN A 184 23.32 32.48 -27.05
CA GLN A 184 22.80 33.43 -26.06
C GLN A 184 22.65 32.71 -24.70
N PRO A 185 23.32 33.22 -23.64
CA PRO A 185 23.19 32.65 -22.32
C PRO A 185 21.79 32.93 -21.76
N VAL A 186 21.21 31.95 -21.12
CA VAL A 186 19.95 32.03 -20.38
C VAL A 186 20.14 31.47 -18.98
N GLU A 187 19.73 32.24 -17.96
CA GLU A 187 19.70 31.74 -16.57
C GLU A 187 18.57 30.78 -16.41
N VAL A 188 18.87 29.60 -15.87
CA VAL A 188 17.88 28.53 -15.67
C VAL A 188 17.77 28.17 -14.18
N THR A 189 16.55 27.92 -13.73
CA THR A 189 16.32 27.37 -12.41
C THR A 189 16.08 25.87 -12.58
N VAL A 190 16.96 25.07 -12.00
CA VAL A 190 16.89 23.60 -12.10
C VAL A 190 16.08 23.00 -10.96
N GLY A 191 15.43 21.87 -11.25
CA GLY A 191 14.67 21.07 -10.29
C GLY A 191 15.34 19.71 -10.07
N LEU A 192 14.61 18.63 -10.35
CA LEU A 192 15.10 17.26 -10.24
C LEU A 192 16.26 17.02 -11.23
N ARG A 193 17.31 16.36 -10.74
CA ARG A 193 18.47 15.97 -11.54
C ARG A 193 18.65 14.47 -11.50
N THR A 194 18.76 13.85 -12.66
CA THR A 194 19.20 12.47 -12.84
C THR A 194 20.62 12.45 -13.41
N GLU A 195 21.20 11.28 -13.64
CA GLU A 195 22.52 11.18 -14.28
C GLU A 195 22.55 11.74 -15.70
N GLU A 196 21.46 11.57 -16.45
CA GLU A 196 21.39 11.99 -17.86
C GLU A 196 20.67 13.30 -18.10
N ARG A 197 19.65 13.62 -17.27
CA ARG A 197 18.75 14.76 -17.50
C ARG A 197 18.52 15.61 -16.26
N VAL A 198 18.28 16.90 -16.51
CA VAL A 198 17.92 17.88 -15.48
C VAL A 198 16.61 18.54 -15.83
N GLN A 199 15.72 18.61 -14.87
CA GLN A 199 14.48 19.35 -14.99
C GLN A 199 14.75 20.85 -14.91
N VAL A 200 14.20 21.62 -15.83
CA VAL A 200 14.21 23.10 -15.79
C VAL A 200 12.85 23.60 -15.33
N LEU A 201 12.86 24.34 -14.24
CA LEU A 201 11.65 24.95 -13.65
C LEU A 201 11.35 26.33 -14.24
N LYS A 202 12.41 27.10 -14.58
CA LYS A 202 12.32 28.46 -15.16
C LYS A 202 13.50 28.70 -16.08
N GLY A 203 13.28 29.57 -17.08
CA GLY A 203 14.34 30.06 -17.96
C GLY A 203 14.28 29.50 -19.38
N LEU A 204 13.58 28.37 -19.63
CA LEU A 204 13.39 27.80 -20.96
C LEU A 204 11.90 27.69 -21.31
N GLN A 205 11.59 27.73 -22.59
CA GLN A 205 10.26 27.50 -23.14
C GLN A 205 10.29 26.36 -24.16
N VAL A 206 9.15 25.69 -24.31
CA VAL A 206 8.99 24.69 -25.35
C VAL A 206 9.12 25.35 -26.72
N GLY A 207 10.05 24.83 -27.53
CA GLY A 207 10.39 25.40 -28.84
C GLY A 207 11.73 26.16 -28.86
N ASP A 208 12.36 26.39 -27.70
CA ASP A 208 13.72 26.93 -27.66
C ASP A 208 14.73 25.87 -28.15
N THR A 209 15.70 26.33 -28.93
CA THR A 209 16.83 25.48 -29.39
C THR A 209 17.99 25.65 -28.41
N LEU A 210 18.24 24.59 -27.62
CA LEU A 210 19.29 24.57 -26.60
C LEU A 210 20.55 23.93 -27.16
N ILE A 211 21.71 24.55 -26.90
CA ILE A 211 23.02 24.00 -27.28
C ILE A 211 23.43 23.00 -26.19
N THR A 212 23.64 21.74 -26.58
CA THR A 212 23.93 20.64 -25.64
C THR A 212 25.40 20.23 -25.62
N SER A 213 26.18 20.54 -26.67
CA SER A 213 27.59 20.17 -26.75
C SER A 213 28.51 21.40 -26.82
N GLY A 214 29.75 21.25 -26.31
CA GLY A 214 30.74 22.35 -26.31
C GLY A 214 30.40 23.51 -25.38
N THR A 215 29.48 23.34 -24.45
CA THR A 215 28.91 24.41 -23.59
C THR A 215 29.96 25.18 -22.77
N LEU A 216 31.04 24.49 -22.34
CA LEU A 216 32.13 25.12 -21.55
C LEU A 216 32.96 26.15 -22.31
N GLN A 217 32.94 26.10 -23.64
CA GLN A 217 33.71 27.01 -24.51
C GLN A 217 32.88 28.20 -25.02
N LEU A 218 31.56 28.16 -24.79
CA LEU A 218 30.65 29.18 -25.27
C LEU A 218 30.76 30.49 -24.46
N ARG A 219 30.65 31.57 -25.19
CA ARG A 219 30.54 32.93 -24.65
C ARG A 219 29.34 33.63 -25.28
N THR A 220 28.89 34.67 -24.65
CA THR A 220 27.78 35.49 -25.15
C THR A 220 28.09 35.96 -26.58
N ASP A 221 27.11 35.85 -27.47
CA ASP A 221 27.17 36.20 -28.89
C ASP A 221 28.23 35.52 -29.75
N LEU A 222 28.80 34.40 -29.25
CA LEU A 222 29.72 33.60 -30.05
C LEU A 222 28.95 32.97 -31.26
N PRO A 223 29.49 33.16 -32.51
CA PRO A 223 28.88 32.49 -33.66
C PRO A 223 29.03 30.98 -33.54
N VAL A 224 27.93 30.29 -33.71
CA VAL A 224 27.88 28.80 -33.62
C VAL A 224 27.17 28.22 -34.83
N VAL A 225 27.66 27.09 -35.31
CA VAL A 225 27.04 26.33 -36.39
C VAL A 225 26.41 25.10 -35.77
N LEU A 226 25.17 24.82 -36.15
CA LEU A 226 24.49 23.62 -35.70
C LEU A 226 24.99 22.42 -36.50
N ASP A 227 25.46 21.40 -35.83
CA ASP A 227 25.87 20.13 -36.42
C ASP A 227 24.64 19.22 -36.57
N ARG A 228 23.83 19.12 -35.50
CA ARG A 228 22.62 18.31 -35.46
C ARG A 228 21.54 18.99 -34.61
N VAL A 229 20.31 18.86 -35.03
CA VAL A 229 19.12 19.31 -34.28
C VAL A 229 18.23 18.08 -34.05
N ASP A 230 17.98 17.72 -32.79
CA ASP A 230 17.12 16.61 -32.38
C ASP A 230 15.75 17.11 -31.97
#